data_3df6656f7e7443411d21f1daac2dd186
#
_entry.id   3df6656f7e7443411d21f1daac2dd186
#
_cell.length_a   1.000
_cell.length_b   1.000
_cell.length_c   1.000
_cell.angle_alpha   90.00
_cell.angle_beta   90.00
_cell.angle_gamma   90.00
#
_symmetry.space_group_name_H-M   'P 1'
#
loop_
_entity.id
_entity.type
_entity.pdbx_description
1 polymer ?
#
loop_
_entity_poly.entity_id
_entity_poly.type
_entity_poly.pdbx_seq_one_letter_code
_entity_poly.pdbx_strand_id
1 'polypeptide(L)'
;MLVPIVVEQTSRGERSYDIYSRLLKERIIFLGTAIDDMVANLVIAQLLFLESEEPDKDINFYINSPGGIVSSGLAIYDTMRYIKPSIQTICIGQAASMAALLLAAGTKGKRFALPHSRILIHQPMGGFQGQATDIEIHAKEILRMRGDLNRILHEHTGQPLERIEADTDRDYFMSGEEAVQYGIVDSVIFRRDGSEA
;
A
#
# COMPACT_ATOMS: atom_id res chain seq x y z
N MET A 1 12.37 -14.59 -13.01
CA MET A 1 12.19 -15.17 -11.65
C MET A 1 11.25 -16.36 -11.78
N LEU A 2 11.62 -17.53 -11.23
CA LEU A 2 10.72 -18.68 -11.19
C LEU A 2 9.78 -18.53 -10.01
N VAL A 3 8.46 -18.54 -10.26
CA VAL A 3 7.44 -18.54 -9.21
C VAL A 3 7.23 -19.98 -8.76
N PRO A 4 7.39 -20.32 -7.47
CA PRO A 4 7.19 -21.66 -6.95
C PRO A 4 5.74 -22.15 -7.16
N ILE A 5 5.59 -23.44 -7.45
CA ILE A 5 4.29 -24.10 -7.54
C ILE A 5 4.08 -24.93 -6.27
N VAL A 6 2.88 -24.82 -5.69
CA VAL A 6 2.41 -25.61 -4.56
C VAL A 6 1.37 -26.60 -5.04
N VAL A 7 1.48 -27.87 -4.64
CA VAL A 7 0.52 -28.91 -4.96
C VAL A 7 -0.29 -29.24 -3.71
N GLU A 8 -1.59 -29.08 -3.78
CA GLU A 8 -2.53 -29.48 -2.71
C GLU A 8 -3.23 -30.80 -3.06
N GLN A 9 -3.27 -31.71 -2.12
CA GLN A 9 -4.10 -32.92 -2.21
C GLN A 9 -5.52 -32.60 -1.75
N THR A 10 -6.52 -32.82 -2.59
CA THR A 10 -7.93 -32.64 -2.26
C THR A 10 -8.67 -33.96 -2.43
N SER A 11 -9.89 -34.07 -1.89
CA SER A 11 -10.77 -35.25 -2.10
C SER A 11 -11.11 -35.52 -3.58
N ARG A 12 -10.82 -34.55 -4.47
CA ARG A 12 -11.07 -34.63 -5.93
C ARG A 12 -9.78 -34.78 -6.75
N GLY A 13 -8.63 -35.04 -6.09
CA GLY A 13 -7.32 -35.17 -6.72
C GLY A 13 -6.38 -34.01 -6.38
N GLU A 14 -5.23 -33.98 -7.07
CA GLU A 14 -4.20 -32.96 -6.90
C GLU A 14 -4.56 -31.68 -7.65
N ARG A 15 -4.31 -30.52 -7.00
CA ARG A 15 -4.41 -29.21 -7.62
C ARG A 15 -3.10 -28.44 -7.45
N SER A 16 -2.60 -27.89 -8.54
CA SER A 16 -1.40 -27.05 -8.56
C SER A 16 -1.77 -25.58 -8.58
N TYR A 17 -1.08 -24.79 -7.75
CA TYR A 17 -1.18 -23.33 -7.70
C TYR A 17 0.21 -22.74 -7.71
N ASP A 18 0.41 -21.59 -8.37
CA ASP A 18 1.56 -20.77 -8.03
C ASP A 18 1.40 -20.21 -6.61
N ILE A 19 2.52 -19.76 -6.00
CA ILE A 19 2.51 -19.34 -4.59
C ILE A 19 1.58 -18.14 -4.35
N TYR A 20 1.48 -17.18 -5.29
CA TYR A 20 0.62 -16.03 -5.13
C TYR A 20 -0.87 -16.39 -5.23
N SER A 21 -1.22 -17.25 -6.19
CA SER A 21 -2.60 -17.80 -6.29
C SER A 21 -2.97 -18.60 -5.05
N ARG A 22 -2.00 -19.32 -4.44
CA ARG A 22 -2.25 -20.04 -3.20
C ARG A 22 -2.47 -19.10 -2.01
N LEU A 23 -1.67 -18.02 -1.91
CA LEU A 23 -1.84 -16.98 -0.89
C LEU A 23 -3.17 -16.23 -1.06
N LEU A 24 -3.59 -15.97 -2.29
CA LEU A 24 -4.87 -15.31 -2.58
C LEU A 24 -6.07 -16.10 -2.04
N LYS A 25 -6.03 -17.42 -2.04
CA LYS A 25 -7.06 -18.27 -1.39
C LYS A 25 -7.18 -18.03 0.12
N GLU A 26 -6.08 -17.62 0.76
CA GLU A 26 -6.06 -17.19 2.18
C GLU A 26 -6.32 -15.69 2.35
N ARG A 27 -6.86 -15.05 1.30
CA ARG A 27 -7.16 -13.62 1.25
C ARG A 27 -5.93 -12.73 1.48
N ILE A 28 -4.77 -13.19 1.01
CA ILE A 28 -3.50 -12.49 1.09
C ILE A 28 -3.14 -11.93 -0.29
N ILE A 29 -2.98 -10.62 -0.37
CA ILE A 29 -2.43 -9.89 -1.52
C ILE A 29 -1.01 -9.43 -1.16
N PHE A 30 -0.08 -9.55 -2.11
CA PHE A 30 1.31 -9.20 -1.90
C PHE A 30 1.78 -8.15 -2.91
N LEU A 31 2.08 -6.94 -2.44
CA LEU A 31 2.70 -5.87 -3.22
C LEU A 31 4.22 -5.88 -2.95
N GLY A 32 4.99 -6.56 -3.79
CA GLY A 32 6.43 -6.79 -3.62
C GLY A 32 7.33 -6.07 -4.63
N THR A 33 6.79 -5.13 -5.40
CA THR A 33 7.51 -4.42 -6.47
C THR A 33 7.14 -2.94 -6.51
N ALA A 34 7.77 -2.18 -7.41
CA ALA A 34 7.31 -0.84 -7.74
C ALA A 34 5.88 -0.88 -8.32
N ILE A 35 5.12 0.19 -8.06
CA ILE A 35 3.74 0.35 -8.53
C ILE A 35 3.75 0.97 -9.92
N ASP A 36 3.35 0.19 -10.91
CA ASP A 36 3.02 0.63 -12.26
C ASP A 36 1.56 0.25 -12.60
N ASP A 37 1.13 0.54 -13.81
CA ASP A 37 -0.25 0.27 -14.24
C ASP A 37 -0.58 -1.23 -14.23
N MET A 38 0.38 -2.10 -14.56
CA MET A 38 0.17 -3.55 -14.58
C MET A 38 -0.01 -4.07 -13.16
N VAL A 39 0.87 -3.68 -12.24
CA VAL A 39 0.80 -4.04 -10.81
C VAL A 39 -0.49 -3.52 -10.19
N ALA A 40 -0.86 -2.26 -10.48
CA ALA A 40 -2.10 -1.68 -9.97
C ALA A 40 -3.33 -2.46 -10.44
N ASN A 41 -3.45 -2.74 -11.74
CA ASN A 41 -4.56 -3.52 -12.29
C ASN A 41 -4.64 -4.92 -11.68
N LEU A 42 -3.50 -5.58 -11.42
CA LEU A 42 -3.47 -6.89 -10.79
C LEU A 42 -3.95 -6.83 -9.33
N VAL A 43 -3.49 -5.85 -8.55
CA VAL A 43 -3.93 -5.66 -7.16
C VAL A 43 -5.42 -5.34 -7.11
N ILE A 44 -5.91 -4.44 -7.96
CA ILE A 44 -7.33 -4.07 -8.06
C ILE A 44 -8.19 -5.31 -8.39
N ALA A 45 -7.77 -6.10 -9.38
CA ALA A 45 -8.50 -7.33 -9.75
C ALA A 45 -8.58 -8.32 -8.57
N GLN A 46 -7.51 -8.48 -7.79
CA GLN A 46 -7.49 -9.32 -6.60
C GLN A 46 -8.41 -8.78 -5.50
N LEU A 47 -8.42 -7.47 -5.26
CA LEU A 47 -9.31 -6.84 -4.28
C LEU A 47 -10.78 -7.07 -4.63
N LEU A 48 -11.17 -6.81 -5.88
CA LEU A 48 -12.53 -7.03 -6.37
C LEU A 48 -12.94 -8.51 -6.35
N PHE A 49 -12.02 -9.41 -6.70
CA PHE A 49 -12.25 -10.84 -6.63
C PHE A 49 -12.52 -11.29 -5.19
N LEU A 50 -11.69 -10.88 -4.23
CA LEU A 50 -11.86 -11.25 -2.82
C LEU A 50 -13.13 -10.66 -2.21
N GLU A 51 -13.55 -9.46 -2.62
CA GLU A 51 -14.84 -8.91 -2.23
C GLU A 51 -15.99 -9.76 -2.77
N SER A 52 -15.95 -10.17 -4.05
CA SER A 52 -17.01 -10.98 -4.65
C SER A 52 -17.17 -12.36 -4.01
N GLU A 53 -16.07 -12.95 -3.51
CA GLU A 53 -16.10 -14.26 -2.86
C GLU A 53 -16.68 -14.16 -1.43
N GLU A 54 -16.17 -13.27 -0.60
CA GLU A 54 -16.56 -13.13 0.81
C GLU A 54 -16.44 -11.67 1.27
N PRO A 55 -17.49 -10.85 1.08
CA PRO A 55 -17.43 -9.40 1.32
C PRO A 55 -17.30 -9.02 2.80
N ASP A 56 -17.54 -9.93 3.73
CA ASP A 56 -17.49 -9.68 5.17
C ASP A 56 -16.17 -10.13 5.82
N LYS A 57 -15.27 -10.76 5.06
CA LYS A 57 -13.97 -11.20 5.57
C LYS A 57 -12.86 -10.22 5.22
N ASP A 58 -11.95 -10.01 6.16
CA ASP A 58 -10.79 -9.15 6.01
C ASP A 58 -9.87 -9.60 4.85
N ILE A 59 -9.22 -8.64 4.22
CA ILE A 59 -8.15 -8.85 3.25
C ILE A 59 -6.83 -8.49 3.91
N ASN A 60 -5.81 -9.33 3.77
CA ASN A 60 -4.45 -9.08 4.26
C ASN A 60 -3.59 -8.56 3.10
N PHE A 61 -3.16 -7.32 3.19
CA PHE A 61 -2.38 -6.66 2.17
C PHE A 61 -0.93 -6.44 2.66
N TYR A 62 -0.03 -7.31 2.23
CA TYR A 62 1.39 -7.25 2.54
C TYR A 62 2.11 -6.33 1.58
N ILE A 63 2.91 -5.39 2.12
CA ILE A 63 3.56 -4.33 1.36
C ILE A 63 5.08 -4.38 1.57
N ASN A 64 5.81 -4.56 0.47
CA ASN A 64 7.26 -4.41 0.36
C ASN A 64 7.59 -3.70 -0.96
N SER A 65 7.35 -2.39 -1.00
CA SER A 65 7.37 -1.62 -2.24
C SER A 65 8.04 -0.26 -2.06
N PRO A 66 8.83 0.18 -3.04
CA PRO A 66 9.38 1.55 -3.07
C PRO A 66 8.35 2.61 -3.47
N GLY A 67 7.08 2.25 -3.71
CA GLY A 67 6.11 3.13 -4.33
C GLY A 67 6.15 3.07 -5.85
N GLY A 68 5.79 4.16 -6.52
CA GLY A 68 5.79 4.20 -7.99
C GLY A 68 4.85 5.26 -8.56
N ILE A 69 4.17 4.95 -9.66
CA ILE A 69 3.30 5.87 -10.40
C ILE A 69 2.12 6.30 -9.53
N VAL A 70 1.97 7.63 -9.35
CA VAL A 70 0.94 8.19 -8.46
C VAL A 70 -0.47 7.80 -8.89
N SER A 71 -0.81 7.93 -10.18
CA SER A 71 -2.14 7.57 -10.69
C SER A 71 -2.48 6.09 -10.48
N SER A 72 -1.51 5.20 -10.69
CA SER A 72 -1.65 3.76 -10.46
C SER A 72 -1.83 3.44 -8.97
N GLY A 73 -1.09 4.13 -8.08
CA GLY A 73 -1.24 4.00 -6.64
C GLY A 73 -2.58 4.53 -6.13
N LEU A 74 -3.05 5.66 -6.66
CA LEU A 74 -4.38 6.21 -6.34
C LEU A 74 -5.52 5.29 -6.81
N ALA A 75 -5.37 4.60 -7.93
CA ALA A 75 -6.36 3.62 -8.39
C ALA A 75 -6.47 2.43 -7.40
N ILE A 76 -5.35 1.96 -6.83
CA ILE A 76 -5.38 0.97 -5.75
C ILE A 76 -6.06 1.56 -4.51
N TYR A 77 -5.66 2.77 -4.09
CA TYR A 77 -6.22 3.47 -2.93
C TYR A 77 -7.75 3.60 -3.02
N ASP A 78 -8.24 4.11 -4.13
CA ASP A 78 -9.67 4.29 -4.35
C ASP A 78 -10.42 2.95 -4.31
N THR A 79 -9.83 1.89 -4.87
CA THR A 79 -10.39 0.53 -4.79
C THR A 79 -10.43 0.02 -3.35
N MET A 80 -9.36 0.21 -2.58
CA MET A 80 -9.33 -0.14 -1.15
C MET A 80 -10.43 0.56 -0.35
N ARG A 81 -10.77 1.80 -0.73
CA ARG A 81 -11.85 2.58 -0.09
C ARG A 81 -13.24 2.23 -0.60
N TYR A 82 -13.35 1.73 -1.83
CA TYR A 82 -14.60 1.40 -2.49
C TYR A 82 -15.18 0.05 -2.02
N ILE A 83 -14.32 -0.96 -1.82
CA ILE A 83 -14.76 -2.31 -1.46
C ILE A 83 -15.23 -2.40 0.00
N LYS A 84 -16.12 -3.36 0.27
CA LYS A 84 -16.70 -3.60 1.60
C LYS A 84 -15.74 -4.22 2.63
N PRO A 85 -14.87 -5.20 2.27
CA PRO A 85 -13.97 -5.83 3.22
C PRO A 85 -13.06 -4.86 3.95
N SER A 86 -12.81 -5.08 5.24
CA SER A 86 -11.70 -4.42 5.93
C SER A 86 -10.37 -4.88 5.36
N ILE A 87 -9.43 -3.95 5.20
CA ILE A 87 -8.10 -4.26 4.69
C ILE A 87 -7.08 -4.09 5.81
N GLN A 88 -6.46 -5.20 6.19
CA GLN A 88 -5.31 -5.22 7.07
C GLN A 88 -4.05 -4.99 6.24
N THR A 89 -3.32 -3.90 6.50
CA THR A 89 -2.07 -3.59 5.82
C THR A 89 -0.87 -3.93 6.69
N ILE A 90 0.13 -4.58 6.11
CA ILE A 90 1.33 -5.03 6.83
C ILE A 90 2.58 -4.64 6.03
N CYS A 91 3.39 -3.73 6.57
CA CYS A 91 4.69 -3.42 5.99
C CYS A 91 5.71 -4.50 6.35
N ILE A 92 6.32 -5.12 5.32
CA ILE A 92 7.45 -6.03 5.43
C ILE A 92 8.60 -5.49 4.58
N GLY A 93 9.75 -5.21 5.18
CA GLY A 93 10.87 -4.59 4.48
C GLY A 93 10.69 -3.09 4.32
N GLN A 94 9.96 -2.63 3.29
CA GLN A 94 9.75 -1.20 3.08
C GLN A 94 8.35 -0.85 2.55
N ALA A 95 7.89 0.33 2.92
CA ALA A 95 6.76 1.01 2.29
C ALA A 95 7.15 2.46 2.04
N ALA A 96 7.46 2.81 0.80
CA ALA A 96 7.93 4.14 0.45
C ALA A 96 6.97 4.85 -0.53
N SER A 97 6.86 6.19 -0.40
CA SER A 97 6.08 7.01 -1.34
C SER A 97 4.61 6.53 -1.42
N MET A 98 4.11 6.23 -2.61
CA MET A 98 2.75 5.70 -2.79
C MET A 98 2.48 4.43 -1.95
N ALA A 99 3.48 3.57 -1.71
CA ALA A 99 3.30 2.39 -0.87
C ALA A 99 3.09 2.74 0.61
N ALA A 100 3.70 3.83 1.12
CA ALA A 100 3.44 4.34 2.47
C ALA A 100 2.00 4.89 2.60
N LEU A 101 1.49 5.53 1.55
CA LEU A 101 0.11 5.98 1.51
C LEU A 101 -0.86 4.79 1.54
N LEU A 102 -0.62 3.73 0.76
CA LEU A 102 -1.42 2.51 0.77
C LEU A 102 -1.35 1.80 2.13
N LEU A 103 -0.19 1.80 2.79
CA LEU A 103 -0.03 1.28 4.15
C LEU A 103 -0.92 2.03 5.14
N ALA A 104 -0.90 3.37 5.10
CA ALA A 104 -1.71 4.23 5.96
C ALA A 104 -3.21 4.09 5.68
N ALA A 105 -3.60 3.76 4.43
CA ALA A 105 -4.98 3.60 3.98
C ALA A 105 -5.67 2.32 4.45
N GLY A 106 -4.97 1.42 5.11
CA GLY A 106 -5.56 0.25 5.76
C GLY A 106 -6.63 0.62 6.77
N THR A 107 -7.48 -0.34 7.12
CA THR A 107 -8.53 -0.15 8.12
C THR A 107 -7.89 0.21 9.47
N LYS A 108 -8.37 1.30 10.10
CA LYS A 108 -7.85 1.77 11.38
C LYS A 108 -7.91 0.66 12.43
N GLY A 109 -6.82 0.47 13.17
CA GLY A 109 -6.61 -0.63 14.11
C GLY A 109 -6.07 -1.92 13.45
N LYS A 110 -5.93 -1.94 12.10
CA LYS A 110 -5.45 -3.09 11.33
C LYS A 110 -4.25 -2.74 10.42
N ARG A 111 -3.46 -1.73 10.79
CA ARG A 111 -2.28 -1.29 10.04
C ARG A 111 -1.02 -1.63 10.83
N PHE A 112 -0.13 -2.39 10.24
CA PHE A 112 1.00 -2.97 10.95
C PHE A 112 2.33 -2.76 10.23
N ALA A 113 3.42 -2.77 11.00
CA ALA A 113 4.78 -2.86 10.49
C ALA A 113 5.55 -3.97 11.20
N LEU A 114 6.46 -4.64 10.50
CA LEU A 114 7.43 -5.51 11.16
C LEU A 114 8.59 -4.67 11.77
N PRO A 115 9.34 -5.19 12.77
CA PRO A 115 10.28 -4.40 13.56
C PRO A 115 11.37 -3.68 12.77
N HIS A 116 11.80 -4.26 11.65
CA HIS A 116 12.87 -3.70 10.81
C HIS A 116 12.35 -3.05 9.53
N SER A 117 11.03 -2.83 9.44
CA SER A 117 10.44 -2.13 8.30
C SER A 117 10.88 -0.68 8.23
N ARG A 118 11.00 -0.17 7.01
CA ARG A 118 11.28 1.24 6.71
C ARG A 118 10.09 1.85 6.01
N ILE A 119 9.63 2.95 6.54
CA ILE A 119 8.54 3.73 5.97
C ILE A 119 9.10 5.08 5.50
N LEU A 120 8.75 5.49 4.29
CA LEU A 120 9.19 6.75 3.72
C LEU A 120 8.01 7.49 3.13
N ILE A 121 7.82 8.74 3.54
CA ILE A 121 6.91 9.68 2.90
C ILE A 121 7.71 10.82 2.26
N HIS A 122 7.26 11.28 1.11
CA HIS A 122 7.80 12.43 0.39
C HIS A 122 6.81 12.93 -0.66
N GLN A 123 7.05 14.15 -1.17
CA GLN A 123 6.25 14.73 -2.24
C GLN A 123 6.39 13.94 -3.56
N PRO A 124 5.39 14.00 -4.47
CA PRO A 124 5.50 13.36 -5.77
C PRO A 124 6.63 13.95 -6.58
N MET A 125 7.38 13.09 -7.26
CA MET A 125 8.37 13.51 -8.26
C MET A 125 7.70 13.53 -9.62
N GLY A 126 8.00 14.57 -10.40
CA GLY A 126 7.55 14.69 -11.77
C GLY A 126 8.45 15.62 -12.56
N GLY A 127 8.44 15.46 -13.87
CA GLY A 127 9.13 16.34 -14.79
C GLY A 127 8.42 16.32 -16.14
N PHE A 128 8.46 17.43 -16.83
CA PHE A 128 7.90 17.56 -18.16
C PHE A 128 8.80 18.44 -19.03
N GLN A 129 8.90 18.09 -20.30
CA GLN A 129 9.62 18.83 -21.32
C GLN A 129 8.70 19.14 -22.49
N GLY A 130 8.56 20.41 -22.85
CA GLY A 130 7.64 20.82 -23.92
C GLY A 130 7.57 22.34 -24.05
N GLN A 131 6.49 22.82 -24.66
CA GLN A 131 6.22 24.25 -24.77
C GLN A 131 5.90 24.86 -23.39
N ALA A 132 6.14 26.17 -23.22
CA ALA A 132 5.97 26.85 -21.94
C ALA A 132 4.56 26.64 -21.32
N THR A 133 3.52 26.73 -22.14
CA THR A 133 2.14 26.51 -21.69
C THR A 133 1.90 25.07 -21.22
N ASP A 134 2.48 24.07 -21.90
CA ASP A 134 2.35 22.67 -21.50
C ASP A 134 3.08 22.40 -20.20
N ILE A 135 4.28 23.00 -20.02
CA ILE A 135 5.03 22.92 -18.74
C ILE A 135 4.19 23.49 -17.59
N GLU A 136 3.52 24.64 -17.79
CA GLU A 136 2.66 25.25 -16.77
C GLU A 136 1.47 24.34 -16.40
N ILE A 137 0.82 23.70 -17.39
CA ILE A 137 -0.29 22.78 -17.17
C ILE A 137 0.18 21.59 -16.32
N HIS A 138 1.30 20.96 -16.69
CA HIS A 138 1.84 19.81 -15.93
C HIS A 138 2.32 20.20 -14.54
N ALA A 139 2.90 21.39 -14.38
CA ALA A 139 3.33 21.89 -13.06
C ALA A 139 2.10 22.07 -12.13
N LYS A 140 1.01 22.65 -12.63
CA LYS A 140 -0.24 22.79 -11.86
C LYS A 140 -0.82 21.43 -11.45
N GLU A 141 -0.77 20.45 -12.34
CA GLU A 141 -1.27 19.09 -12.03
C GLU A 141 -0.42 18.39 -10.97
N ILE A 142 0.91 18.50 -11.03
CA ILE A 142 1.82 17.96 -10.01
C ILE A 142 1.54 18.60 -8.64
N LEU A 143 1.35 19.91 -8.58
CA LEU A 143 1.01 20.61 -7.34
C LEU A 143 -0.36 20.19 -6.79
N ARG A 144 -1.34 19.97 -7.67
CA ARG A 144 -2.65 19.45 -7.27
C ARG A 144 -2.53 18.05 -6.67
N MET A 145 -1.82 17.14 -7.35
CA MET A 145 -1.55 15.78 -6.84
C MET A 145 -0.84 15.80 -5.48
N ARG A 146 0.16 16.69 -5.30
CA ARG A 146 0.83 16.87 -4.00
C ARG A 146 -0.18 17.22 -2.90
N GLY A 147 -1.08 18.16 -3.18
CA GLY A 147 -2.13 18.53 -2.23
C GLY A 147 -3.10 17.38 -1.90
N ASP A 148 -3.48 16.58 -2.92
CA ASP A 148 -4.36 15.43 -2.74
C ASP A 148 -3.70 14.35 -1.87
N LEU A 149 -2.45 14.01 -2.14
CA LEU A 149 -1.68 13.02 -1.37
C LEU A 149 -1.48 13.46 0.10
N ASN A 150 -1.19 14.75 0.33
CA ASN A 150 -1.06 15.29 1.68
C ASN A 150 -2.38 15.24 2.46
N ARG A 151 -3.52 15.51 1.81
CA ARG A 151 -4.85 15.37 2.43
C ARG A 151 -5.16 13.92 2.78
N ILE A 152 -4.85 12.98 1.91
CA ILE A 152 -5.03 11.54 2.19
C ILE A 152 -4.18 11.14 3.41
N LEU A 153 -2.91 11.54 3.46
CA LEU A 153 -2.07 11.25 4.64
C LEU A 153 -2.62 11.90 5.90
N HIS A 154 -3.10 13.15 5.83
CA HIS A 154 -3.75 13.83 6.96
C HIS A 154 -4.95 13.04 7.49
N GLU A 155 -5.84 12.59 6.60
CA GLU A 155 -7.04 11.83 6.96
C GLU A 155 -6.70 10.52 7.68
N HIS A 156 -5.68 9.80 7.20
CA HIS A 156 -5.33 8.48 7.73
C HIS A 156 -4.44 8.52 8.96
N THR A 157 -3.56 9.52 9.07
CA THR A 157 -2.61 9.63 10.19
C THR A 157 -3.13 10.45 11.35
N GLY A 158 -4.02 11.41 11.08
CA GLY A 158 -4.47 12.42 12.05
C GLY A 158 -3.44 13.51 12.31
N GLN A 159 -2.31 13.55 11.60
CA GLN A 159 -1.34 14.64 11.71
C GLN A 159 -1.89 15.92 11.10
N PRO A 160 -1.56 17.10 11.63
CA PRO A 160 -1.90 18.39 11.02
C PRO A 160 -1.38 18.47 9.58
N LEU A 161 -2.18 19.08 8.68
CA LEU A 161 -1.81 19.17 7.25
C LEU A 161 -0.47 19.89 7.05
N GLU A 162 -0.23 20.96 7.80
CA GLU A 162 1.01 21.75 7.75
C GLU A 162 2.23 20.93 8.13
N ARG A 163 2.08 19.98 9.09
CA ARG A 163 3.14 19.06 9.45
C ARG A 163 3.43 18.08 8.32
N ILE A 164 2.39 17.51 7.71
CA ILE A 164 2.55 16.60 6.57
C ILE A 164 3.21 17.31 5.40
N GLU A 165 2.81 18.55 5.09
CA GLU A 165 3.43 19.35 4.03
C GLU A 165 4.92 19.61 4.27
N ALA A 166 5.29 19.87 5.53
CA ALA A 166 6.69 20.07 5.91
C ALA A 166 7.50 18.76 5.84
N ASP A 167 6.95 17.67 6.39
CA ASP A 167 7.64 16.38 6.46
C ASP A 167 7.76 15.71 5.07
N THR A 168 6.78 15.91 4.19
CA THR A 168 6.83 15.37 2.81
C THR A 168 7.61 16.24 1.82
N ASP A 169 8.07 17.42 2.20
CA ASP A 169 8.85 18.28 1.29
C ASP A 169 10.14 17.60 0.81
N ARG A 170 10.72 16.75 1.63
CA ARG A 170 11.87 15.90 1.34
C ARG A 170 11.63 14.50 1.86
N ASP A 171 12.60 13.61 1.67
CA ASP A 171 12.52 12.24 2.19
C ASP A 171 12.43 12.23 3.71
N TYR A 172 11.33 11.73 4.23
CA TYR A 172 11.09 11.57 5.66
C TYR A 172 10.97 10.08 5.99
N PHE A 173 12.07 9.52 6.51
CA PHE A 173 12.17 8.11 6.89
C PHE A 173 11.66 7.87 8.30
N MET A 174 10.99 6.74 8.50
CA MET A 174 10.49 6.27 9.80
C MET A 174 10.80 4.79 9.99
N SER A 175 11.17 4.43 11.21
CA SER A 175 11.09 3.06 11.72
C SER A 175 9.62 2.66 11.93
N GLY A 176 9.36 1.39 12.26
CA GLY A 176 8.01 0.94 12.60
C GLY A 176 7.42 1.71 13.78
N GLU A 177 8.20 1.92 14.84
CA GLU A 177 7.78 2.65 16.06
C GLU A 177 7.50 4.14 15.77
N GLU A 178 8.35 4.80 14.97
CA GLU A 178 8.12 6.18 14.54
C GLU A 178 6.87 6.28 13.67
N ALA A 179 6.60 5.29 12.81
CA ALA A 179 5.39 5.23 11.99
C ALA A 179 4.11 5.03 12.83
N VAL A 180 4.18 4.33 13.97
CA VAL A 180 3.10 4.26 14.96
C VAL A 180 2.85 5.63 15.58
N GLN A 181 3.90 6.33 16.04
CA GLN A 181 3.79 7.66 16.63
C GLN A 181 3.27 8.69 15.62
N TYR A 182 3.62 8.52 14.36
CA TYR A 182 3.15 9.36 13.26
C TYR A 182 1.69 9.08 12.87
N GLY A 183 1.21 7.85 13.12
CA GLY A 183 -0.15 7.41 12.80
C GLY A 183 -0.29 6.72 11.43
N ILE A 184 0.80 6.38 10.76
CA ILE A 184 0.77 5.61 9.50
C ILE A 184 0.35 4.17 9.75
N VAL A 185 0.84 3.58 10.84
CA VAL A 185 0.46 2.24 11.30
C VAL A 185 -0.08 2.29 12.72
N ASP A 186 -0.78 1.24 13.14
CA ASP A 186 -1.40 1.18 14.47
C ASP A 186 -0.49 0.47 15.49
N SER A 187 0.35 -0.48 15.05
CA SER A 187 1.34 -1.14 15.90
C SER A 187 2.45 -1.83 15.12
N VAL A 188 3.55 -2.12 15.84
CA VAL A 188 4.63 -3.00 15.36
C VAL A 188 4.35 -4.41 15.89
N ILE A 189 4.39 -5.42 15.01
CA ILE A 189 4.18 -6.82 15.37
C ILE A 189 5.47 -7.61 15.24
N PHE A 190 5.87 -8.27 16.32
CA PHE A 190 7.09 -9.09 16.38
C PHE A 190 6.81 -10.55 16.03
N ARG A 191 5.62 -11.05 16.40
CA ARG A 191 5.17 -12.41 16.12
C ARG A 191 3.69 -12.40 15.70
N ARG A 192 3.29 -13.39 14.93
CA ARG A 192 1.92 -13.48 14.42
C ARG A 192 0.86 -13.72 15.51
N ASP A 193 1.27 -14.27 16.64
CA ASP A 193 0.41 -14.54 17.80
C ASP A 193 0.32 -13.35 18.79
N GLY A 194 0.94 -12.21 18.46
CA GLY A 194 0.93 -11.02 19.31
C GLY A 194 1.77 -11.12 20.58
N SER A 195 2.57 -12.19 20.77
CA SER A 195 3.51 -12.26 21.88
C SER A 195 4.67 -11.29 21.65
N GLU A 196 4.94 -10.44 22.65
CA GLU A 196 6.14 -9.59 22.67
C GLU A 196 7.41 -10.46 22.71
N ALA A 197 8.48 -9.97 22.09
CA ALA A 197 9.77 -10.68 22.03
C ALA A 197 10.53 -10.60 23.34
#